data_4060e26cf6d710f9a3bed4d80420ecd6
#
_entry.id   4060e26cf6d710f9a3bed4d80420ecd6
#
_cell.length_a   1.000
_cell.length_b   1.000
_cell.length_c   1.000
_cell.angle_alpha   90.00
_cell.angle_beta   90.00
_cell.angle_gamma   90.00
#
_symmetry.space_group_name_H-M   'P 1'
#
loop_
_entity.id
_entity.type
_entity.pdbx_description
1 polymer ?
#
loop_
_entity_poly.entity_id
_entity_poly.type
_entity_poly.pdbx_seq_one_letter_code
_entity_poly.pdbx_strand_id
1 'polypeptide(L)'
;MQPSPLTSPVLLRLGSVPITQPVVTTWAIMLALTVGSAVSTRRLQMRPGPTQAVLETLIVGIEQQIAEVIRKDARRFLPMLGTLFLFIVTANLSGLLPGVTAPTSRLETPVALGLIVFFSVHYFGIRARGLRGYLAGFAKPKLIMLPLNILAEVTRTFSLMVRLFGNVMSGEFVIALVVALAGLFVPVPLMVLELLIGVIQAYIFAVLATVFIGAAVSGDDDASKEDQWT
;
A
#
# COMPACT_ATOMS: atom_id res chain seq x y z
N MET A 1 -19.24 -11.75 27.30
CA MET A 1 -19.48 -10.89 26.13
C MET A 1 -18.25 -10.99 25.24
N GLN A 2 -18.34 -11.70 24.12
CA GLN A 2 -17.25 -11.70 23.15
C GLN A 2 -17.13 -10.29 22.57
N PRO A 3 -15.93 -9.70 22.51
CA PRO A 3 -15.77 -8.39 21.89
C PRO A 3 -16.21 -8.51 20.42
N SER A 4 -17.01 -7.54 19.97
CA SER A 4 -17.43 -7.52 18.57
C SER A 4 -16.18 -7.48 17.67
N PRO A 5 -16.21 -8.12 16.48
CA PRO A 5 -15.05 -8.15 15.56
C PRO A 5 -14.61 -6.74 15.10
N LEU A 6 -15.41 -5.72 15.41
CA LEU A 6 -15.11 -4.31 15.12
C LEU A 6 -14.42 -3.57 16.27
N THR A 7 -14.34 -4.15 17.49
CA THR A 7 -13.68 -3.51 18.63
C THR A 7 -12.32 -4.14 18.87
N SER A 8 -11.27 -3.36 18.63
CA SER A 8 -9.89 -3.79 18.94
C SER A 8 -9.65 -3.74 20.46
N PRO A 9 -8.98 -4.76 21.04
CA PRO A 9 -8.58 -4.70 22.44
C PRO A 9 -7.63 -3.51 22.66
N VAL A 10 -7.97 -2.65 23.61
CA VAL A 10 -7.13 -1.53 24.02
C VAL A 10 -6.03 -2.09 24.93
N LEU A 11 -4.78 -2.04 24.48
CA LEU A 11 -3.62 -2.53 25.23
C LEU A 11 -3.08 -1.50 26.22
N LEU A 12 -3.09 -0.22 25.83
CA LEU A 12 -2.58 0.90 26.62
C LEU A 12 -3.45 2.13 26.41
N ARG A 13 -3.61 2.94 27.43
CA ARG A 13 -4.22 4.27 27.33
C ARG A 13 -3.17 5.31 27.66
N LEU A 14 -2.77 6.10 26.66
CA LEU A 14 -1.95 7.30 26.86
C LEU A 14 -2.88 8.53 26.93
N GLY A 15 -3.29 8.88 28.14
CA GLY A 15 -4.26 9.95 28.34
C GLY A 15 -5.62 9.65 27.71
N SER A 16 -6.06 10.47 26.76
CA SER A 16 -7.34 10.32 26.05
C SER A 16 -7.27 9.43 24.80
N VAL A 17 -6.06 8.98 24.38
CA VAL A 17 -5.90 8.16 23.16
C VAL A 17 -5.75 6.68 23.51
N PRO A 18 -6.70 5.83 23.11
CA PRO A 18 -6.58 4.40 23.29
C PRO A 18 -5.59 3.82 22.26
N ILE A 19 -4.51 3.19 22.72
CA ILE A 19 -3.60 2.42 21.86
C ILE A 19 -4.15 1.02 21.70
N THR A 20 -4.62 0.72 20.49
CA THR A 20 -5.19 -0.58 20.12
C THR A 20 -4.10 -1.55 19.67
N GLN A 21 -4.38 -2.86 19.72
CA GLN A 21 -3.45 -3.89 19.26
C GLN A 21 -2.93 -3.66 17.82
N PRO A 22 -3.74 -3.29 16.81
CA PRO A 22 -3.26 -3.00 15.46
C PRO A 22 -2.21 -1.89 15.38
N VAL A 23 -2.33 -0.86 16.24
CA VAL A 23 -1.34 0.23 16.30
C VAL A 23 0.02 -0.28 16.78
N VAL A 24 0.03 -1.11 17.82
CA VAL A 24 1.27 -1.72 18.34
C VAL A 24 1.89 -2.65 17.30
N THR A 25 1.07 -3.46 16.62
CA THR A 25 1.53 -4.33 15.52
C THR A 25 2.11 -3.52 14.37
N THR A 26 1.47 -2.39 13.99
CA THR A 26 2.00 -1.47 12.98
C THR A 26 3.38 -0.93 13.36
N TRP A 27 3.56 -0.48 14.61
CA TRP A 27 4.84 0.00 15.10
C TRP A 27 5.90 -1.09 15.11
N ALA A 28 5.53 -2.31 15.54
CA ALA A 28 6.44 -3.46 15.52
C ALA A 28 6.90 -3.80 14.08
N ILE A 29 5.98 -3.78 13.10
CA ILE A 29 6.30 -4.00 11.69
C ILE A 29 7.22 -2.90 11.17
N MET A 30 6.92 -1.64 11.44
CA MET A 30 7.77 -0.52 11.01
C MET A 30 9.17 -0.62 11.61
N LEU A 31 9.28 -0.97 12.89
CA LEU A 31 10.57 -1.18 13.55
C LEU A 31 11.31 -2.37 12.95
N ALA A 32 10.63 -3.49 12.73
CA ALA A 32 11.22 -4.69 12.14
C ALA A 32 11.74 -4.43 10.72
N LEU A 33 10.97 -3.76 9.87
CA LEU A 33 11.39 -3.39 8.52
C LEU A 33 12.56 -2.41 8.54
N THR A 34 12.54 -1.41 9.41
CA THR A 34 13.63 -0.42 9.53
C THR A 34 14.91 -1.07 10.03
N VAL A 35 14.84 -1.86 11.11
CA VAL A 35 16.00 -2.56 11.66
C VAL A 35 16.50 -3.62 10.69
N GLY A 36 15.59 -4.42 10.10
CA GLY A 36 15.93 -5.44 9.11
C GLY A 36 16.66 -4.85 7.89
N SER A 37 16.13 -3.74 7.35
CA SER A 37 16.77 -2.99 6.27
C SER A 37 18.12 -2.45 6.68
N ALA A 38 18.23 -1.79 7.85
CA ALA A 38 19.49 -1.23 8.34
C ALA A 38 20.55 -2.29 8.59
N VAL A 39 20.19 -3.46 9.13
CA VAL A 39 21.12 -4.57 9.35
C VAL A 39 21.56 -5.19 8.04
N SER A 40 20.63 -5.42 7.11
CA SER A 40 20.92 -6.02 5.80
C SER A 40 21.79 -5.13 4.91
N THR A 41 21.66 -3.80 5.03
CA THR A 41 22.44 -2.84 4.23
C THR A 41 23.77 -2.43 4.86
N ARG A 42 24.03 -2.80 6.12
CA ARG A 42 25.30 -2.43 6.80
C ARG A 42 26.55 -3.06 6.19
N ARG A 43 26.44 -4.21 5.55
CA ARG A 43 27.57 -4.97 4.98
C ARG A 43 27.25 -5.46 3.59
N LEU A 44 27.04 -4.54 2.66
CA LEU A 44 26.88 -4.85 1.25
C LEU A 44 28.21 -5.37 0.69
N GLN A 45 28.19 -6.56 0.11
CA GLN A 45 29.37 -7.19 -0.50
C GLN A 45 29.21 -7.25 -2.01
N MET A 46 30.31 -7.10 -2.75
CA MET A 46 30.32 -7.23 -4.22
C MET A 46 29.92 -8.65 -4.70
N ARG A 47 30.11 -9.66 -3.85
CA ARG A 47 29.55 -11.02 -4.06
C ARG A 47 28.43 -11.22 -3.05
N PRO A 48 27.17 -11.07 -3.49
CA PRO A 48 26.03 -11.09 -2.59
C PRO A 48 25.88 -12.47 -1.94
N GLY A 49 25.71 -12.48 -0.62
CA GLY A 49 25.22 -13.64 0.09
C GLY A 49 23.72 -13.89 -0.23
N PRO A 50 23.18 -15.09 0.12
CA PRO A 50 21.80 -15.45 -0.27
C PRO A 50 20.74 -14.45 0.21
N THR A 51 20.89 -13.88 1.39
CA THR A 51 19.98 -12.87 1.94
C THR A 51 20.05 -11.54 1.16
N GLN A 52 21.24 -11.09 0.79
CA GLN A 52 21.45 -9.91 -0.03
C GLN A 52 20.88 -10.12 -1.44
N ALA A 53 21.11 -11.29 -2.04
CA ALA A 53 20.59 -11.61 -3.37
C ALA A 53 19.07 -11.58 -3.42
N VAL A 54 18.36 -12.08 -2.41
CA VAL A 54 16.89 -12.01 -2.31
C VAL A 54 16.41 -10.55 -2.24
N LEU A 55 17.05 -9.73 -1.40
CA LEU A 55 16.68 -8.31 -1.29
C LEU A 55 16.95 -7.53 -2.58
N GLU A 56 18.09 -7.76 -3.22
CA GLU A 56 18.40 -7.15 -4.52
C GLU A 56 17.39 -7.55 -5.59
N THR A 57 17.02 -8.84 -5.66
CA THR A 57 16.01 -9.31 -6.61
C THR A 57 14.65 -8.65 -6.37
N LEU A 58 14.24 -8.51 -5.11
CA LEU A 58 12.99 -7.81 -4.77
C LEU A 58 13.05 -6.33 -5.17
N ILE A 59 14.13 -5.64 -4.86
CA ILE A 59 14.30 -4.21 -5.19
C ILE A 59 14.32 -4.00 -6.70
N VAL A 60 15.07 -4.83 -7.44
CA VAL A 60 15.13 -4.77 -8.91
C VAL A 60 13.75 -5.08 -9.51
N GLY A 61 13.02 -6.07 -9.00
CA GLY A 61 11.68 -6.37 -9.46
C GLY A 61 10.70 -5.21 -9.25
N ILE A 62 10.75 -4.55 -8.08
CA ILE A 62 9.93 -3.35 -7.81
C ILE A 62 10.35 -2.19 -8.72
N GLU A 63 11.67 -1.95 -8.89
CA GLU A 63 12.18 -0.91 -9.78
C GLU A 63 11.71 -1.10 -11.23
N GLN A 64 11.75 -2.33 -11.74
CA GLN A 64 11.28 -2.68 -13.08
C GLN A 64 9.78 -2.41 -13.23
N GLN A 65 8.96 -2.82 -12.26
CA GLN A 65 7.52 -2.56 -12.28
C GLN A 65 7.20 -1.06 -12.27
N ILE A 66 7.95 -0.26 -11.51
CA ILE A 66 7.79 1.20 -11.51
C ILE A 66 8.21 1.78 -12.87
N ALA A 67 9.31 1.29 -13.45
CA ALA A 67 9.85 1.77 -14.72
C ALA A 67 8.91 1.47 -15.91
N GLU A 68 8.19 0.35 -15.88
CA GLU A 68 7.19 -0.01 -16.90
C GLU A 68 6.01 0.97 -16.92
N VAL A 69 5.61 1.47 -15.75
CA VAL A 69 4.47 2.38 -15.60
C VAL A 69 4.92 3.85 -15.74
N ILE A 70 5.98 4.22 -15.00
CA ILE A 70 6.53 5.57 -15.03
C ILE A 70 7.75 5.55 -15.94
N ARG A 71 7.60 5.93 -17.20
CA ARG A 71 8.67 6.01 -18.22
C ARG A 71 9.76 7.05 -17.93
N LYS A 72 9.81 7.61 -16.72
CA LYS A 72 10.80 8.55 -16.18
C LYS A 72 11.54 7.86 -15.03
N ASP A 73 12.57 8.50 -14.46
CA ASP A 73 13.42 7.98 -13.37
C ASP A 73 12.64 7.21 -12.27
N ALA A 74 12.52 5.89 -12.43
CA ALA A 74 11.83 5.00 -11.49
C ALA A 74 12.45 5.06 -10.08
N ARG A 75 13.77 5.25 -10.01
CA ARG A 75 14.55 5.29 -8.76
C ARG A 75 14.08 6.35 -7.79
N ARG A 76 13.52 7.46 -8.28
CA ARG A 76 12.99 8.53 -7.44
C ARG A 76 11.76 8.12 -6.65
N PHE A 77 10.96 7.21 -7.19
CA PHE A 77 9.69 6.74 -6.59
C PHE A 77 9.87 5.45 -5.81
N LEU A 78 10.97 4.72 -6.07
CA LEU A 78 11.29 3.44 -5.47
C LEU A 78 11.26 3.45 -3.92
N PRO A 79 11.84 4.44 -3.21
CA PRO A 79 11.81 4.41 -1.74
C PRO A 79 10.39 4.44 -1.17
N MET A 80 9.51 5.25 -1.74
CA MET A 80 8.13 5.40 -1.28
C MET A 80 7.28 4.18 -1.66
N LEU A 81 7.29 3.78 -2.93
CA LEU A 81 6.48 2.67 -3.45
C LEU A 81 6.97 1.32 -2.93
N GLY A 82 8.30 1.15 -2.82
CA GLY A 82 8.91 -0.06 -2.27
C GLY A 82 8.62 -0.24 -0.79
N THR A 83 8.73 0.82 0.02
CA THR A 83 8.37 0.74 1.45
C THR A 83 6.90 0.47 1.65
N LEU A 84 6.03 1.06 0.84
CA LEU A 84 4.59 0.84 0.88
C LEU A 84 4.24 -0.61 0.55
N PHE A 85 4.82 -1.17 -0.51
CA PHE A 85 4.65 -2.58 -0.88
C PHE A 85 5.12 -3.52 0.23
N LEU A 86 6.36 -3.35 0.72
CA LEU A 86 6.92 -4.18 1.78
C LEU A 86 6.12 -4.09 3.08
N PHE A 87 5.65 -2.89 3.43
CA PHE A 87 4.82 -2.70 4.61
C PHE A 87 3.49 -3.47 4.49
N ILE A 88 2.78 -3.35 3.37
CA ILE A 88 1.49 -4.02 3.17
C ILE A 88 1.67 -5.55 3.16
N VAL A 89 2.70 -6.06 2.45
CA VAL A 89 3.01 -7.50 2.48
C VAL A 89 3.24 -7.98 3.90
N THR A 90 4.11 -7.30 4.65
CA THR A 90 4.44 -7.70 6.02
C THR A 90 3.24 -7.58 6.96
N ALA A 91 2.41 -6.54 6.78
CA ALA A 91 1.19 -6.34 7.55
C ALA A 91 0.17 -7.47 7.29
N ASN A 92 -0.02 -7.88 6.03
CA ASN A 92 -0.91 -8.98 5.68
C ASN A 92 -0.37 -10.33 6.19
N LEU A 93 0.95 -10.56 6.08
CA LEU A 93 1.59 -11.75 6.62
C LEU A 93 1.49 -11.84 8.16
N SER A 94 1.48 -10.71 8.86
CA SER A 94 1.38 -10.70 10.32
C SER A 94 0.07 -11.29 10.83
N GLY A 95 -1.02 -11.24 10.03
CA GLY A 95 -2.30 -11.85 10.35
C GLY A 95 -2.30 -13.38 10.40
N LEU A 96 -1.26 -14.05 9.85
CA LEU A 96 -1.08 -15.49 9.96
C LEU A 96 -0.56 -15.92 11.34
N LEU A 97 -0.01 -15.01 12.12
CA LEU A 97 0.49 -15.32 13.45
C LEU A 97 -0.71 -15.47 14.41
N PRO A 98 -0.83 -16.61 15.09
CA PRO A 98 -1.94 -16.83 16.02
C PRO A 98 -1.90 -15.77 17.14
N GLY A 99 -3.03 -15.11 17.36
CA GLY A 99 -3.17 -14.05 18.36
C GLY A 99 -2.76 -12.65 17.88
N VAL A 100 -2.32 -12.49 16.63
CA VAL A 100 -2.02 -11.18 16.03
C VAL A 100 -3.10 -10.84 15.01
N THR A 101 -3.77 -9.72 15.18
CA THR A 101 -4.67 -9.18 14.15
C THR A 101 -3.86 -8.38 13.13
N ALA A 102 -4.07 -8.65 11.84
CA ALA A 102 -3.42 -7.88 10.79
C ALA A 102 -3.80 -6.39 10.92
N PRO A 103 -2.84 -5.45 10.91
CA PRO A 103 -3.17 -4.02 10.95
C PRO A 103 -4.08 -3.59 9.80
N THR A 104 -3.95 -4.25 8.65
CA THR A 104 -4.71 -3.98 7.43
C THR A 104 -6.17 -4.44 7.49
N SER A 105 -6.54 -5.30 8.46
CA SER A 105 -7.93 -5.68 8.71
C SER A 105 -8.74 -4.61 9.44
N ARG A 106 -8.09 -3.55 9.92
CA ARG A 106 -8.74 -2.41 10.56
C ARG A 106 -8.68 -1.19 9.63
N LEU A 107 -9.75 -0.43 9.66
CA LEU A 107 -9.95 0.69 8.72
C LEU A 107 -8.88 1.78 8.87
N GLU A 108 -8.31 1.94 10.07
CA GLU A 108 -7.31 2.96 10.37
C GLU A 108 -6.06 2.83 9.49
N THR A 109 -5.55 1.61 9.30
CA THR A 109 -4.32 1.38 8.53
C THR A 109 -4.53 1.57 7.03
N PRO A 110 -5.54 0.97 6.36
CA PRO A 110 -5.85 1.25 4.96
C PRO A 110 -6.13 2.73 4.67
N VAL A 111 -6.83 3.42 5.58
CA VAL A 111 -7.08 4.86 5.42
C VAL A 111 -5.77 5.65 5.50
N ALA A 112 -4.92 5.36 6.48
CA ALA A 112 -3.61 6.01 6.58
C ALA A 112 -2.74 5.79 5.33
N LEU A 113 -2.68 4.54 4.83
CA LEU A 113 -1.93 4.21 3.61
C LEU A 113 -2.50 4.91 2.37
N GLY A 114 -3.83 4.93 2.22
CA GLY A 114 -4.49 5.63 1.13
C GLY A 114 -4.25 7.13 1.17
N LEU A 115 -4.26 7.75 2.36
CA LEU A 115 -3.91 9.17 2.52
C LEU A 115 -2.44 9.44 2.18
N ILE A 116 -1.51 8.56 2.58
CA ILE A 116 -0.10 8.66 2.19
C ILE A 116 0.03 8.67 0.67
N VAL A 117 -0.65 7.75 -0.03
CA VAL A 117 -0.66 7.71 -1.50
C VAL A 117 -1.27 9.00 -2.06
N PHE A 118 -2.41 9.43 -1.57
CA PHE A 118 -3.07 10.65 -2.01
C PHE A 118 -2.16 11.88 -1.93
N PHE A 119 -1.56 12.13 -0.78
CA PHE A 119 -0.63 13.25 -0.62
C PHE A 119 0.63 13.08 -1.47
N SER A 120 1.11 11.87 -1.66
CA SER A 120 2.28 11.59 -2.49
C SER A 120 2.02 11.86 -3.98
N VAL A 121 0.84 11.51 -4.49
CA VAL A 121 0.41 11.83 -5.86
C VAL A 121 0.46 13.34 -6.08
N HIS A 122 -0.11 14.12 -5.16
CA HIS A 122 -0.10 15.58 -5.22
C HIS A 122 1.32 16.16 -5.09
N TYR A 123 2.11 15.65 -4.14
CA TYR A 123 3.48 16.09 -3.93
C TYR A 123 4.36 15.88 -5.17
N PHE A 124 4.35 14.67 -5.74
CA PHE A 124 5.16 14.37 -6.92
C PHE A 124 4.63 15.09 -8.17
N GLY A 125 3.30 15.21 -8.31
CA GLY A 125 2.69 15.96 -9.40
C GLY A 125 3.05 17.44 -9.40
N ILE A 126 2.96 18.10 -8.24
CA ILE A 126 3.36 19.51 -8.07
C ILE A 126 4.86 19.68 -8.30
N ARG A 127 5.69 18.74 -7.79
CA ARG A 127 7.14 18.83 -7.98
C ARG A 127 7.59 18.62 -9.41
N ALA A 128 6.84 17.86 -10.20
CA ALA A 128 7.16 17.60 -11.61
C ALA A 128 6.68 18.71 -12.55
N ARG A 129 5.52 19.30 -12.29
CA ARG A 129 4.83 20.24 -13.22
C ARG A 129 4.72 21.67 -12.69
N GLY A 130 5.14 21.89 -11.42
CA GLY A 130 4.87 23.13 -10.69
C GLY A 130 3.40 23.25 -10.27
N LEU A 131 3.14 24.11 -9.27
CA LEU A 131 1.78 24.25 -8.71
C LEU A 131 0.76 24.71 -9.75
N ARG A 132 1.13 25.71 -10.58
CA ARG A 132 0.24 26.25 -11.64
C ARG A 132 -0.04 25.23 -12.74
N GLY A 133 0.98 24.50 -13.21
CA GLY A 133 0.84 23.47 -14.23
C GLY A 133 0.01 22.27 -13.74
N TYR A 134 0.19 21.89 -12.49
CA TYR A 134 -0.57 20.80 -11.86
C TYR A 134 -2.07 21.16 -11.73
N LEU A 135 -2.37 22.35 -11.19
CA LEU A 135 -3.77 22.82 -11.05
C LEU A 135 -4.45 23.05 -12.42
N ALA A 136 -3.71 23.57 -13.39
CA ALA A 136 -4.21 23.72 -14.75
C ALA A 136 -4.57 22.39 -15.40
N GLY A 137 -3.86 21.28 -15.05
CA GLY A 137 -4.18 19.94 -15.51
C GLY A 137 -5.58 19.46 -15.06
N PHE A 138 -6.00 19.82 -13.85
CA PHE A 138 -7.35 19.49 -13.38
C PHE A 138 -8.47 20.26 -14.11
N ALA A 139 -8.15 21.42 -14.67
CA ALA A 139 -9.10 22.28 -15.37
C ALA A 139 -9.18 22.02 -16.89
N LYS A 140 -8.32 21.15 -17.43
CA LYS A 140 -8.32 20.80 -18.86
C LYS A 140 -9.33 19.68 -19.16
N PRO A 141 -9.95 19.64 -20.36
CA PRO A 141 -9.93 20.67 -21.43
C PRO A 141 -10.83 21.87 -21.15
N LYS A 142 -11.75 21.78 -20.18
CA LYS A 142 -12.69 22.88 -19.79
C LYS A 142 -12.79 22.96 -18.28
N LEU A 143 -12.98 24.18 -17.76
CA LEU A 143 -13.08 24.47 -16.32
C LEU A 143 -14.18 23.63 -15.62
N ILE A 144 -15.23 23.22 -16.36
CA ILE A 144 -16.32 22.38 -15.87
C ILE A 144 -15.84 20.95 -15.48
N MET A 145 -14.67 20.52 -15.99
CA MET A 145 -14.09 19.22 -15.65
C MET A 145 -13.35 19.21 -14.31
N LEU A 146 -13.04 20.37 -13.76
CA LEU A 146 -12.33 20.48 -12.48
C LEU A 146 -13.02 19.72 -11.35
N PRO A 147 -14.35 19.89 -11.07
CA PRO A 147 -15.00 19.13 -10.01
C PRO A 147 -15.06 17.63 -10.29
N LEU A 148 -15.18 17.23 -11.55
CA LEU A 148 -15.17 15.82 -11.93
C LEU A 148 -13.79 15.17 -11.72
N ASN A 149 -12.72 15.87 -12.07
CA ASN A 149 -11.35 15.37 -11.87
C ASN A 149 -10.99 15.27 -10.39
N ILE A 150 -11.41 16.23 -9.56
CA ILE A 150 -11.25 16.15 -8.10
C ILE A 150 -12.05 14.97 -7.54
N LEU A 151 -13.30 14.81 -7.95
CA LEU A 151 -14.13 13.69 -7.52
C LEU A 151 -13.50 12.34 -7.92
N ALA A 152 -13.00 12.23 -9.15
CA ALA A 152 -12.32 11.03 -9.62
C ALA A 152 -11.08 10.69 -8.76
N GLU A 153 -10.27 11.68 -8.39
CA GLU A 153 -9.08 11.50 -7.57
C GLU A 153 -9.42 11.01 -6.16
N VAL A 154 -10.42 11.62 -5.53
CA VAL A 154 -10.94 11.18 -4.23
C VAL A 154 -11.50 9.76 -4.31
N THR A 155 -12.27 9.46 -5.35
CA THR A 155 -12.86 8.13 -5.55
C THR A 155 -11.80 7.04 -5.78
N ARG A 156 -10.74 7.34 -6.53
CA ARG A 156 -9.60 6.42 -6.72
C ARG A 156 -8.95 6.09 -5.39
N THR A 157 -8.64 7.10 -4.59
CA THR A 157 -8.02 6.91 -3.28
C THR A 157 -8.93 6.13 -2.33
N PHE A 158 -10.22 6.46 -2.30
CA PHE A 158 -11.20 5.74 -1.51
C PHE A 158 -11.31 4.26 -1.94
N SER A 159 -11.30 3.99 -3.24
CA SER A 159 -11.31 2.63 -3.79
C SER A 159 -10.09 1.81 -3.32
N LEU A 160 -8.89 2.41 -3.24
CA LEU A 160 -7.70 1.75 -2.69
C LEU A 160 -7.89 1.35 -1.23
N MET A 161 -8.41 2.27 -0.40
CA MET A 161 -8.65 2.04 1.02
C MET A 161 -9.64 0.90 1.25
N VAL A 162 -10.80 0.97 0.58
CA VAL A 162 -11.88 -0.02 0.73
C VAL A 162 -11.44 -1.39 0.22
N ARG A 163 -10.69 -1.45 -0.88
CA ARG A 163 -10.19 -2.70 -1.43
C ARG A 163 -9.23 -3.41 -0.47
N LEU A 164 -8.28 -2.66 0.11
CA LEU A 164 -7.32 -3.23 1.06
C LEU A 164 -8.04 -3.71 2.32
N PHE A 165 -8.89 -2.87 2.91
CA PHE A 165 -9.68 -3.20 4.08
C PHE A 165 -10.62 -4.38 3.83
N GLY A 166 -11.41 -4.31 2.77
CA GLY A 166 -12.44 -5.32 2.47
C GLY A 166 -11.86 -6.71 2.23
N ASN A 167 -10.73 -6.80 1.56
CA ASN A 167 -10.08 -8.08 1.28
C ASN A 167 -9.60 -8.76 2.58
N VAL A 168 -8.83 -8.03 3.40
CA VAL A 168 -8.25 -8.59 4.62
C VAL A 168 -9.31 -8.85 5.67
N MET A 169 -10.26 -7.91 5.87
CA MET A 169 -11.35 -8.09 6.83
C MET A 169 -12.24 -9.28 6.47
N SER A 170 -12.59 -9.45 5.19
CA SER A 170 -13.44 -10.58 4.76
C SER A 170 -12.75 -11.92 4.96
N GLY A 171 -11.44 -12.01 4.69
CA GLY A 171 -10.65 -13.20 4.91
C GLY A 171 -10.58 -13.59 6.40
N GLU A 172 -10.23 -12.66 7.28
CA GLU A 172 -10.22 -12.88 8.73
C GLU A 172 -11.61 -13.36 9.24
N PHE A 173 -12.68 -12.74 8.74
CA PHE A 173 -14.04 -13.11 9.14
C PHE A 173 -14.41 -14.53 8.69
N VAL A 174 -14.11 -14.91 7.45
CA VAL A 174 -14.36 -16.26 6.93
C VAL A 174 -13.56 -17.31 7.70
N ILE A 175 -12.28 -17.05 7.96
CA ILE A 175 -11.43 -17.96 8.77
C ILE A 175 -12.00 -18.12 10.18
N ALA A 176 -12.37 -17.04 10.85
CA ALA A 176 -12.98 -17.09 12.18
C ALA A 176 -14.27 -17.90 12.20
N LEU A 177 -15.13 -17.76 11.18
CA LEU A 177 -16.36 -18.52 11.04
C LEU A 177 -16.09 -20.02 10.85
N VAL A 178 -15.14 -20.37 9.98
CA VAL A 178 -14.78 -21.77 9.71
C VAL A 178 -14.13 -22.42 10.92
N VAL A 179 -13.28 -21.71 11.66
CA VAL A 179 -12.73 -22.19 12.95
C VAL A 179 -13.84 -22.53 13.94
N ALA A 180 -14.87 -21.67 14.04
CA ALA A 180 -15.98 -21.85 14.96
C ALA A 180 -16.87 -23.05 14.59
N LEU A 181 -17.03 -23.36 13.31
CA LEU A 181 -17.92 -24.43 12.81
C LEU A 181 -17.21 -25.78 12.65
N ALA A 182 -15.98 -25.79 12.17
CA ALA A 182 -15.27 -26.99 11.70
C ALA A 182 -13.98 -27.29 12.47
N GLY A 183 -13.63 -26.46 13.46
CA GLY A 183 -12.41 -26.64 14.27
C GLY A 183 -11.14 -26.12 13.62
N LEU A 184 -10.00 -26.32 14.29
CA LEU A 184 -8.74 -25.62 14.03
C LEU A 184 -8.04 -26.04 12.73
N PHE A 185 -8.21 -27.28 12.26
CA PHE A 185 -7.47 -27.81 11.11
C PHE A 185 -8.09 -27.46 9.74
N VAL A 186 -9.41 -27.29 9.70
CA VAL A 186 -10.13 -27.03 8.44
C VAL A 186 -9.80 -25.68 7.83
N PRO A 187 -9.54 -24.60 8.59
CA PRO A 187 -9.18 -23.29 8.00
C PRO A 187 -7.75 -23.20 7.44
N VAL A 188 -6.86 -24.17 7.67
CA VAL A 188 -5.48 -24.10 7.20
C VAL A 188 -5.36 -23.81 5.68
N PRO A 189 -6.09 -24.49 4.78
CA PRO A 189 -6.07 -24.16 3.36
C PRO A 189 -6.56 -22.74 3.05
N LEU A 190 -7.55 -22.25 3.83
CA LEU A 190 -8.06 -20.88 3.67
C LEU A 190 -7.03 -19.84 4.13
N MET A 191 -6.26 -20.13 5.19
CA MET A 191 -5.17 -19.25 5.64
C MET A 191 -4.07 -19.15 4.58
N VAL A 192 -3.73 -20.24 3.88
CA VAL A 192 -2.78 -20.22 2.76
C VAL A 192 -3.32 -19.40 1.60
N LEU A 193 -4.61 -19.55 1.30
CA LEU A 193 -5.26 -18.74 0.25
C LEU A 193 -5.27 -17.26 0.62
N GLU A 194 -5.57 -16.92 1.87
CA GLU A 194 -5.55 -15.53 2.36
C GLU A 194 -4.16 -14.91 2.31
N LEU A 195 -3.12 -15.69 2.61
CA LEU A 195 -1.74 -15.29 2.42
C LEU A 195 -1.48 -14.86 0.97
N LEU A 196 -1.86 -15.72 0.02
CA LEU A 196 -1.68 -15.46 -1.40
C LEU A 196 -2.44 -14.19 -1.83
N ILE A 197 -3.70 -14.08 -1.44
CA ILE A 197 -4.53 -12.91 -1.70
C ILE A 197 -3.91 -11.65 -1.08
N GLY A 198 -3.39 -11.73 0.14
CA GLY A 198 -2.75 -10.63 0.84
C GLY A 198 -1.49 -10.11 0.12
N VAL A 199 -0.67 -11.01 -0.44
CA VAL A 199 0.51 -10.63 -1.23
C VAL A 199 0.10 -10.01 -2.56
N ILE A 200 -0.86 -10.62 -3.27
CA ILE A 200 -1.42 -10.08 -4.53
C ILE A 200 -2.04 -8.70 -4.28
N GLN A 201 -2.75 -8.52 -3.17
CA GLN A 201 -3.36 -7.25 -2.82
C GLN A 201 -2.33 -6.15 -2.57
N ALA A 202 -1.21 -6.47 -1.90
CA ALA A 202 -0.10 -5.54 -1.72
C ALA A 202 0.51 -5.11 -3.07
N TYR A 203 0.67 -6.06 -3.99
CA TYR A 203 1.14 -5.80 -5.34
C TYR A 203 0.18 -4.88 -6.11
N ILE A 204 -1.12 -5.19 -6.12
CA ILE A 204 -2.13 -4.37 -6.79
C ILE A 204 -2.16 -2.95 -6.21
N PHE A 205 -2.05 -2.82 -4.88
CA PHE A 205 -2.02 -1.52 -4.23
C PHE A 205 -0.82 -0.69 -4.68
N ALA A 206 0.38 -1.29 -4.70
CA ALA A 206 1.60 -0.62 -5.13
C ALA A 206 1.57 -0.23 -6.62
N VAL A 207 1.08 -1.12 -7.49
CA VAL A 207 0.92 -0.83 -8.93
C VAL A 207 -0.05 0.31 -9.17
N LEU A 208 -1.22 0.30 -8.50
CA LEU A 208 -2.19 1.39 -8.63
C LEU A 208 -1.64 2.72 -8.09
N ALA A 209 -0.92 2.71 -6.97
CA ALA A 209 -0.23 3.90 -6.47
C ALA A 209 0.79 4.42 -7.50
N THR A 210 1.53 3.51 -8.15
CA THR A 210 2.49 3.85 -9.21
C THR A 210 1.78 4.48 -10.42
N VAL A 211 0.65 3.92 -10.86
CA VAL A 211 -0.15 4.46 -11.96
C VAL A 211 -0.66 5.87 -11.63
N PHE A 212 -1.13 6.09 -10.40
CA PHE A 212 -1.65 7.39 -9.98
C PHE A 212 -0.54 8.44 -9.92
N ILE A 213 0.63 8.09 -9.39
CA ILE A 213 1.80 8.98 -9.39
C ILE A 213 2.26 9.23 -10.82
N GLY A 214 2.32 8.19 -11.66
CA GLY A 214 2.69 8.29 -13.07
C GLY A 214 1.79 9.26 -13.83
N ALA A 215 0.48 9.13 -13.69
CA ALA A 215 -0.49 10.04 -14.31
C ALA A 215 -0.32 11.48 -13.83
N ALA A 216 -0.03 11.69 -12.53
CA ALA A 216 0.19 13.02 -11.97
C ALA A 216 1.48 13.68 -12.48
N VAL A 217 2.53 12.89 -12.74
CA VAL A 217 3.85 13.34 -13.17
C VAL A 217 3.93 13.53 -14.69
N SER A 218 3.34 12.63 -15.50
CA SER A 218 3.44 12.64 -16.96
C SER A 218 2.59 13.75 -17.61
N GLY A 219 1.42 14.05 -17.06
CA GLY A 219 0.54 15.08 -17.62
C GLY A 219 0.27 14.89 -19.12
N ASP A 220 -0.26 15.92 -19.78
CA ASP A 220 -0.64 15.94 -21.20
C ASP A 220 0.51 15.78 -22.23
N ASP A 221 1.73 15.41 -21.84
CA ASP A 221 2.84 15.22 -22.79
C ASP A 221 2.55 14.07 -23.79
N ASP A 222 1.68 13.12 -23.44
CA ASP A 222 1.30 12.05 -24.36
C ASP A 222 0.15 12.44 -25.30
N ALA A 223 -0.76 13.32 -24.90
CA ALA A 223 -1.85 13.81 -25.77
C ALA A 223 -1.35 14.68 -26.93
N SER A 224 -0.26 15.43 -26.72
CA SER A 224 0.32 16.28 -27.78
C SER A 224 1.11 15.49 -28.84
N LYS A 225 1.43 14.23 -28.59
CA LYS A 225 2.12 13.37 -29.57
C LYS A 225 1.16 12.58 -30.44
N GLU A 226 -0.04 12.26 -29.97
CA GLU A 226 -1.07 11.62 -30.79
C GLU A 226 -1.62 12.58 -31.88
N ASP A 227 -1.73 13.88 -31.58
CA ASP A 227 -2.17 14.89 -32.57
C ASP A 227 -1.14 15.18 -33.69
N GLN A 228 0.10 14.69 -33.60
CA GLN A 228 1.11 14.83 -34.62
C GLN A 228 1.10 13.71 -35.68
N TRP A 229 0.28 12.68 -35.51
CA TRP A 229 0.18 11.54 -36.45
C TRP A 229 -1.15 11.49 -37.22
N THR A 230 -2.03 12.46 -37.02
CA THR A 230 -3.26 12.69 -37.81
C THR A 230 -3.15 13.91 -38.69
#